data_657200de100a18bc93653cf9355760b3
#
_entry.id   657200de100a18bc93653cf9355760b3
#
_cell.length_a   1.000
_cell.length_b   1.000
_cell.length_c   1.000
_cell.angle_alpha   90.00
_cell.angle_beta   90.00
_cell.angle_gamma   90.00
#
_symmetry.space_group_name_H-M   'P 1'
#
loop_
_entity.id
_entity.type
_entity.pdbx_description
1 polymer ?
#
loop_
_entity_poly.entity_id
_entity_poly.type
_entity_poly.pdbx_seq_one_letter_code
_entity_poly.pdbx_strand_id
1 'polypeptide(L)'
;PECCFHSCTQLSKVVFPEHLKSIGRRAFYRCKELKEITLPDTLEEIGMEAFYFCGFETIVLPKEIKKLDQRAFFGCKKLKEVYIPENIMYLGEEVFHGCNRLEYLEIHHDPEHIGSKIVNKNCTIRCKKGSKVDLYCEEQGLKREYI
;
A
#
# COMPACT_ATOMS: atom_id res chain seq x y z
N PRO A 1 -14.55 -4.37 -9.63
CA PRO A 1 -15.16 -3.25 -10.36
C PRO A 1 -14.57 -1.90 -9.92
N GLU A 2 -14.59 -0.89 -10.78
CA GLU A 2 -14.15 0.46 -10.47
C GLU A 2 -15.21 1.21 -9.68
N CYS A 3 -14.77 2.07 -8.75
CA CYS A 3 -15.61 3.03 -8.00
C CYS A 3 -16.82 2.45 -7.25
N CYS A 4 -16.85 1.16 -6.95
CA CYS A 4 -18.03 0.50 -6.36
C CYS A 4 -18.49 1.11 -5.04
N PHE A 5 -17.57 1.51 -4.18
CA PHE A 5 -17.84 2.10 -2.86
C PHE A 5 -17.21 3.49 -2.72
N HIS A 6 -17.12 4.23 -3.83
CA HIS A 6 -16.53 5.57 -3.84
C HIS A 6 -17.24 6.48 -2.84
N SER A 7 -16.48 7.08 -1.93
CA SER A 7 -16.96 8.01 -0.90
C SER A 7 -18.05 7.45 0.03
N CYS A 8 -18.07 6.13 0.24
CA CYS A 8 -18.92 5.51 1.25
C CYS A 8 -18.36 5.81 2.65
N THR A 9 -18.59 7.04 3.13
CA THR A 9 -17.96 7.58 4.35
C THR A 9 -18.35 6.86 5.63
N GLN A 10 -19.44 6.09 5.61
CA GLN A 10 -19.91 5.30 6.77
C GLN A 10 -19.60 3.80 6.65
N LEU A 11 -19.00 3.37 5.54
CA LEU A 11 -18.60 1.98 5.35
C LEU A 11 -17.49 1.60 6.33
N SER A 12 -17.78 0.71 7.28
CA SER A 12 -16.86 0.33 8.34
C SER A 12 -16.20 -1.04 8.15
N LYS A 13 -16.84 -1.92 7.37
CA LYS A 13 -16.37 -3.29 7.13
C LYS A 13 -16.73 -3.76 5.72
N VAL A 14 -15.84 -4.54 5.14
CA VAL A 14 -16.02 -5.17 3.83
C VAL A 14 -15.63 -6.64 3.91
N VAL A 15 -16.45 -7.50 3.31
CA VAL A 15 -16.15 -8.91 3.08
C VAL A 15 -15.95 -9.11 1.58
N PHE A 16 -14.78 -9.60 1.23
CA PHE A 16 -14.42 -9.86 -0.17
C PHE A 16 -14.77 -11.31 -0.59
N PRO A 17 -15.12 -11.54 -1.86
CA PRO A 17 -15.22 -12.90 -2.40
C PRO A 17 -13.89 -13.65 -2.29
N GLU A 18 -13.94 -14.94 -1.98
CA GLU A 18 -12.73 -15.79 -1.78
C GLU A 18 -11.81 -15.88 -3.00
N HIS A 19 -12.35 -15.68 -4.20
CA HIS A 19 -11.61 -15.80 -5.47
C HIS A 19 -11.32 -14.45 -6.14
N LEU A 20 -11.45 -13.35 -5.39
CA LEU A 20 -11.18 -12.03 -5.95
C LEU A 20 -9.71 -11.90 -6.34
N LYS A 21 -9.47 -11.51 -7.59
CA LYS A 21 -8.12 -11.31 -8.16
C LYS A 21 -7.67 -9.85 -8.16
N SER A 22 -8.60 -8.92 -8.26
CA SER A 22 -8.27 -7.51 -8.34
C SER A 22 -9.29 -6.62 -7.66
N ILE A 23 -8.80 -5.53 -7.04
CA ILE A 23 -9.62 -4.42 -6.57
C ILE A 23 -9.42 -3.28 -7.56
N GLY A 24 -10.52 -2.78 -8.11
CA GLY A 24 -10.49 -1.81 -9.20
C GLY A 24 -10.13 -0.39 -8.76
N ARG A 25 -9.91 0.48 -9.74
CA ARG A 25 -9.65 1.90 -9.55
C ARG A 25 -10.71 2.55 -8.65
N ARG A 26 -10.26 3.26 -7.61
CA ARG A 26 -11.11 4.01 -6.67
C ARG A 26 -12.22 3.21 -6.00
N ALA A 27 -12.09 1.87 -5.92
CA ALA A 27 -13.16 1.02 -5.39
C ALA A 27 -13.62 1.43 -3.99
N PHE A 28 -12.69 1.85 -3.12
CA PHE A 28 -12.94 2.31 -1.74
C PHE A 28 -12.40 3.73 -1.49
N TYR A 29 -12.44 4.57 -2.52
CA TYR A 29 -11.95 5.94 -2.44
C TYR A 29 -12.68 6.73 -1.35
N ARG A 30 -11.92 7.29 -0.38
CA ARG A 30 -12.44 8.07 0.76
C ARG A 30 -13.40 7.34 1.71
N CYS A 31 -13.26 6.03 1.84
CA CYS A 31 -13.99 5.26 2.86
C CYS A 31 -13.31 5.45 4.23
N LYS A 32 -13.50 6.62 4.84
CA LYS A 32 -12.78 7.06 6.05
C LYS A 32 -13.07 6.22 7.29
N GLU A 33 -14.25 5.61 7.37
CA GLU A 33 -14.67 4.75 8.48
C GLU A 33 -14.32 3.27 8.27
N LEU A 34 -13.71 2.93 7.13
CA LEU A 34 -13.20 1.59 6.87
C LEU A 34 -11.95 1.35 7.74
N LYS A 35 -12.15 0.77 8.91
CA LYS A 35 -11.12 0.58 9.96
C LYS A 35 -10.51 -0.80 9.93
N GLU A 36 -11.27 -1.79 9.48
CA GLU A 36 -10.86 -3.18 9.41
C GLU A 36 -11.06 -3.71 8.01
N ILE A 37 -10.04 -4.35 7.48
CA ILE A 37 -10.07 -4.96 6.17
C ILE A 37 -9.25 -6.25 6.17
N THR A 38 -9.82 -7.31 5.61
CA THR A 38 -9.12 -8.56 5.35
C THR A 38 -9.13 -8.80 3.86
N LEU A 39 -7.97 -8.72 3.24
CA LEU A 39 -7.81 -8.97 1.81
C LEU A 39 -7.76 -10.48 1.55
N PRO A 40 -8.42 -11.00 0.50
CA PRO A 40 -8.39 -12.42 0.18
C PRO A 40 -6.99 -12.85 -0.31
N ASP A 41 -6.59 -14.08 0.02
CA ASP A 41 -5.27 -14.63 -0.35
C ASP A 41 -5.05 -14.72 -1.86
N THR A 42 -6.13 -14.74 -2.63
CA THR A 42 -6.10 -14.82 -4.10
C THR A 42 -5.85 -13.48 -4.79
N LEU A 43 -5.84 -12.36 -4.02
CA LEU A 43 -5.73 -11.01 -4.60
C LEU A 43 -4.35 -10.79 -5.21
N GLU A 44 -4.31 -10.38 -6.47
CA GLU A 44 -3.09 -10.14 -7.23
C GLU A 44 -2.81 -8.66 -7.48
N GLU A 45 -3.86 -7.83 -7.56
CA GLU A 45 -3.72 -6.41 -7.89
C GLU A 45 -4.64 -5.51 -7.07
N ILE A 46 -4.10 -4.36 -6.64
CA ILE A 46 -4.85 -3.25 -6.07
C ILE A 46 -4.69 -2.05 -6.99
N GLY A 47 -5.79 -1.60 -7.55
CA GLY A 47 -5.85 -0.56 -8.57
C GLY A 47 -5.56 0.86 -8.06
N MET A 48 -5.42 1.79 -9.02
CA MET A 48 -5.16 3.20 -8.77
C MET A 48 -6.17 3.78 -7.76
N GLU A 49 -5.65 4.41 -6.70
CA GLU A 49 -6.44 5.10 -5.67
C GLU A 49 -7.52 4.22 -5.00
N ALA A 50 -7.36 2.88 -5.03
CA ALA A 50 -8.38 1.95 -4.54
C ALA A 50 -8.76 2.20 -3.08
N PHE A 51 -7.79 2.48 -2.20
CA PHE A 51 -7.97 2.77 -0.78
C PHE A 51 -7.51 4.19 -0.40
N TYR A 52 -7.68 5.13 -1.30
CA TYR A 52 -7.31 6.54 -1.09
C TYR A 52 -8.07 7.13 0.11
N PHE A 53 -7.37 7.64 1.12
CA PHE A 53 -7.92 8.18 2.36
C PHE A 53 -8.85 7.23 3.14
N CYS A 54 -8.52 5.95 3.20
CA CYS A 54 -9.19 5.00 4.09
C CYS A 54 -8.68 5.08 5.54
N GLY A 55 -9.47 4.53 6.48
CA GLY A 55 -9.29 4.73 7.92
C GLY A 55 -8.63 3.59 8.69
N PHE A 56 -8.15 2.53 8.06
CA PHE A 56 -7.53 1.40 8.75
C PHE A 56 -6.14 1.73 9.33
N GLU A 57 -5.84 1.13 10.48
CA GLU A 57 -4.54 1.30 11.18
C GLU A 57 -3.50 0.28 10.74
N THR A 58 -3.97 -0.88 10.30
CA THR A 58 -3.14 -1.99 9.84
C THR A 58 -3.68 -2.56 8.55
N ILE A 59 -2.81 -3.07 7.71
CA ILE A 59 -3.15 -3.85 6.54
C ILE A 59 -2.18 -5.00 6.36
N VAL A 60 -2.71 -6.19 6.09
CA VAL A 60 -1.92 -7.35 5.71
C VAL A 60 -2.12 -7.58 4.22
N LEU A 61 -1.05 -7.39 3.46
CA LEU A 61 -1.05 -7.65 2.02
C LEU A 61 -0.90 -9.16 1.79
N PRO A 62 -1.75 -9.78 0.95
CA PRO A 62 -1.68 -11.23 0.72
C PRO A 62 -0.44 -11.62 -0.11
N LYS A 63 -0.02 -12.88 0.01
CA LYS A 63 1.22 -13.37 -0.63
C LYS A 63 1.19 -13.33 -2.16
N GLU A 64 0.02 -13.51 -2.75
CA GLU A 64 -0.12 -13.56 -4.22
C GLU A 64 -0.16 -12.16 -4.87
N ILE A 65 -0.12 -11.10 -4.08
CA ILE A 65 -0.19 -9.74 -4.61
C ILE A 65 1.06 -9.40 -5.42
N LYS A 66 0.87 -8.87 -6.62
CA LYS A 66 1.93 -8.55 -7.59
C LYS A 66 2.08 -7.06 -7.85
N LYS A 67 0.97 -6.32 -7.69
CA LYS A 67 0.90 -4.91 -8.04
C LYS A 67 0.09 -4.09 -7.04
N LEU A 68 0.70 -3.00 -6.57
CA LEU A 68 0.03 -1.88 -5.94
C LEU A 68 0.13 -0.68 -6.88
N ASP A 69 -0.98 -0.22 -7.43
CA ASP A 69 -0.99 0.84 -8.42
C ASP A 69 -0.85 2.22 -7.78
N GLN A 70 -0.73 3.25 -8.60
CA GLN A 70 -0.53 4.64 -8.20
C GLN A 70 -1.53 5.06 -7.12
N ARG A 71 -1.02 5.62 -6.01
CA ARG A 71 -1.82 6.14 -4.89
C ARG A 71 -2.79 5.14 -4.26
N ALA A 72 -2.53 3.83 -4.38
CA ALA A 72 -3.46 2.80 -3.89
C ALA A 72 -3.85 2.98 -2.43
N PHE A 73 -2.92 3.41 -1.58
CA PHE A 73 -3.12 3.69 -0.14
C PHE A 73 -2.77 5.14 0.24
N PHE A 74 -2.84 6.06 -0.70
CA PHE A 74 -2.52 7.46 -0.44
C PHE A 74 -3.37 8.03 0.70
N GLY A 75 -2.73 8.70 1.65
CA GLY A 75 -3.43 9.43 2.69
C GLY A 75 -4.14 8.55 3.73
N CYS A 76 -3.80 7.26 3.84
CA CYS A 76 -4.25 6.40 4.93
C CYS A 76 -3.56 6.82 6.24
N LYS A 77 -4.06 7.90 6.85
CA LYS A 77 -3.38 8.67 7.91
C LYS A 77 -3.16 7.90 9.22
N LYS A 78 -3.91 6.81 9.44
CA LYS A 78 -3.82 5.99 10.66
C LYS A 78 -2.89 4.81 10.52
N LEU A 79 -2.49 4.44 9.29
CA LEU A 79 -1.63 3.31 8.99
C LEU A 79 -0.24 3.51 9.63
N LYS A 80 0.24 2.51 10.39
CA LYS A 80 1.46 2.61 11.20
C LYS A 80 2.65 1.90 10.60
N GLU A 81 2.45 0.71 10.08
CA GLU A 81 3.49 -0.10 9.45
C GLU A 81 2.92 -0.98 8.36
N VAL A 82 3.72 -1.27 7.35
CA VAL A 82 3.37 -2.15 6.23
C VAL A 82 4.55 -3.03 5.86
N TYR A 83 4.28 -4.32 5.69
CA TYR A 83 5.20 -5.26 5.08
C TYR A 83 4.82 -5.48 3.61
N ILE A 84 5.79 -5.36 2.72
CA ILE A 84 5.62 -5.58 1.28
C ILE A 84 6.00 -7.02 0.93
N PRO A 85 5.03 -7.89 0.57
CA PRO A 85 5.30 -9.28 0.19
C PRO A 85 6.22 -9.40 -1.02
N GLU A 86 6.99 -10.50 -1.08
CA GLU A 86 8.04 -10.72 -2.08
C GLU A 86 7.54 -10.82 -3.53
N ASN A 87 6.26 -11.14 -3.74
CA ASN A 87 5.67 -11.21 -5.08
C ASN A 87 5.30 -9.83 -5.66
N ILE A 88 5.34 -8.77 -4.87
CA ILE A 88 5.11 -7.41 -5.40
C ILE A 88 6.30 -6.98 -6.24
N MET A 89 6.07 -6.88 -7.55
CA MET A 89 7.05 -6.40 -8.52
C MET A 89 6.78 -4.96 -8.98
N TYR A 90 5.60 -4.43 -8.72
CA TYR A 90 5.21 -3.08 -9.09
C TYR A 90 4.65 -2.31 -7.89
N LEU A 91 5.38 -1.26 -7.48
CA LEU A 91 4.94 -0.25 -6.52
C LEU A 91 4.70 1.06 -7.26
N GLY A 92 3.45 1.47 -7.33
CA GLY A 92 3.03 2.69 -8.00
C GLY A 92 3.53 3.96 -7.33
N GLU A 93 3.51 5.06 -8.08
CA GLU A 93 3.84 6.39 -7.58
C GLU A 93 2.95 6.77 -6.41
N GLU A 94 3.54 7.35 -5.36
CA GLU A 94 2.85 7.86 -4.17
C GLU A 94 1.97 6.82 -3.45
N VAL A 95 2.28 5.52 -3.58
CA VAL A 95 1.41 4.43 -3.10
C VAL A 95 1.02 4.56 -1.62
N PHE A 96 1.93 4.94 -0.73
CA PHE A 96 1.69 5.22 0.70
C PHE A 96 2.01 6.68 1.08
N HIS A 97 2.10 7.58 0.12
CA HIS A 97 2.35 8.99 0.42
C HIS A 97 1.14 9.59 1.15
N GLY A 98 1.37 10.51 2.07
CA GLY A 98 0.30 11.07 2.90
C GLY A 98 -0.14 10.18 4.07
N CYS A 99 0.45 9.00 4.25
CA CYS A 99 0.28 8.15 5.43
C CYS A 99 1.12 8.72 6.58
N ASN A 100 0.61 9.74 7.26
CA ASN A 100 1.41 10.57 8.19
C ASN A 100 1.89 9.84 9.44
N ARG A 101 1.26 8.72 9.81
CA ARG A 101 1.64 7.87 10.93
C ARG A 101 2.43 6.64 10.53
N LEU A 102 2.71 6.44 9.24
CA LEU A 102 3.49 5.32 8.76
C LEU A 102 4.95 5.49 9.20
N GLU A 103 5.35 4.69 10.17
CA GLU A 103 6.69 4.72 10.75
C GLU A 103 7.66 3.84 9.95
N TYR A 104 7.18 2.66 9.54
CA TYR A 104 8.00 1.67 8.84
C TYR A 104 7.30 1.10 7.61
N LEU A 105 8.05 1.03 6.52
CA LEU A 105 7.73 0.23 5.33
C LEU A 105 8.83 -0.79 5.13
N GLU A 106 8.49 -2.08 5.19
CA GLU A 106 9.45 -3.16 5.14
C GLU A 106 9.44 -3.85 3.78
N ILE A 107 10.58 -3.89 3.08
CA ILE A 107 10.75 -4.46 1.73
C ILE A 107 12.01 -5.30 1.70
N HIS A 108 11.88 -6.63 1.64
CA HIS A 108 13.00 -7.58 1.70
C HIS A 108 13.53 -8.02 0.33
N HIS A 109 12.88 -7.60 -0.75
CA HIS A 109 13.23 -7.97 -2.13
C HIS A 109 13.40 -6.71 -3.00
N ASP A 110 13.74 -6.90 -4.26
CA ASP A 110 13.88 -5.82 -5.23
C ASP A 110 12.73 -5.84 -6.24
N PRO A 111 11.69 -5.00 -6.07
CA PRO A 111 10.65 -4.83 -7.07
C PRO A 111 11.23 -4.37 -8.42
N GLU A 112 10.62 -4.80 -9.52
CA GLU A 112 11.03 -4.35 -10.86
C GLU A 112 10.79 -2.85 -11.07
N HIS A 113 9.68 -2.34 -10.50
CA HIS A 113 9.32 -0.93 -10.55
C HIS A 113 9.00 -0.37 -9.17
N ILE A 114 9.63 0.75 -8.83
CA ILE A 114 9.34 1.54 -7.64
C ILE A 114 9.06 2.97 -8.10
N GLY A 115 7.82 3.41 -7.97
CA GLY A 115 7.40 4.76 -8.31
C GLY A 115 8.02 5.83 -7.40
N SER A 116 7.92 7.08 -7.78
CA SER A 116 8.41 8.20 -6.97
C SER A 116 7.54 8.39 -5.71
N LYS A 117 8.15 8.91 -4.64
CA LYS A 117 7.46 9.34 -3.41
C LYS A 117 6.56 8.26 -2.79
N ILE A 118 6.97 6.99 -2.78
CA ILE A 118 6.13 5.90 -2.24
C ILE A 118 5.73 6.09 -0.78
N VAL A 119 6.49 6.84 0.01
CA VAL A 119 6.21 7.20 1.41
C VAL A 119 6.59 8.65 1.68
N ASN A 120 6.15 9.17 2.84
CA ASN A 120 6.61 10.45 3.36
C ASN A 120 8.04 10.34 3.91
N LYS A 121 8.75 11.48 4.01
CA LYS A 121 10.14 11.53 4.53
C LYS A 121 10.29 11.15 6.02
N ASN A 122 9.21 11.15 6.78
CA ASN A 122 9.23 10.69 8.18
C ASN A 122 9.17 9.16 8.31
N CYS A 123 8.78 8.44 7.27
CA CYS A 123 8.77 6.98 7.24
C CYS A 123 10.20 6.42 7.07
N THR A 124 10.50 5.36 7.77
CA THR A 124 11.76 4.60 7.62
C THR A 124 11.51 3.35 6.78
N ILE A 125 12.28 3.16 5.72
CA ILE A 125 12.22 1.95 4.90
C ILE A 125 13.21 0.92 5.45
N ARG A 126 12.71 -0.27 5.80
CA ARG A 126 13.54 -1.41 6.17
C ARG A 126 13.84 -2.23 4.93
N CYS A 127 15.12 -2.35 4.59
CA CYS A 127 15.56 -3.01 3.37
C CYS A 127 16.93 -3.66 3.53
N LYS A 128 17.33 -4.45 2.55
CA LYS A 128 18.68 -5.04 2.49
C LYS A 128 19.68 -3.99 2.01
N LYS A 129 20.85 -3.94 2.67
CA LYS A 129 21.97 -3.07 2.27
C LYS A 129 22.43 -3.41 0.86
N GLY A 130 22.58 -2.39 0.02
CA GLY A 130 23.02 -2.55 -1.37
C GLY A 130 21.93 -3.02 -2.35
N SER A 131 20.68 -3.17 -1.89
CA SER A 131 19.54 -3.50 -2.75
C SER A 131 19.13 -2.33 -3.62
N LYS A 132 18.26 -2.58 -4.62
CA LYS A 132 17.62 -1.49 -5.40
C LYS A 132 16.79 -0.57 -4.49
N VAL A 133 16.16 -1.13 -3.46
CA VAL A 133 15.39 -0.34 -2.48
C VAL A 133 16.30 0.58 -1.68
N ASP A 134 17.50 0.12 -1.29
CA ASP A 134 18.50 0.95 -0.60
C ASP A 134 18.94 2.13 -1.48
N LEU A 135 19.26 1.88 -2.76
CA LEU A 135 19.60 2.93 -3.73
C LEU A 135 18.45 3.91 -3.95
N TYR A 136 17.23 3.39 -4.08
CA TYR A 136 16.03 4.21 -4.18
C TYR A 136 15.88 5.16 -2.98
N CYS A 137 16.09 4.67 -1.75
CA CYS A 137 16.05 5.49 -0.55
C CYS A 137 17.09 6.62 -0.57
N GLU A 138 18.30 6.32 -1.06
CA GLU A 138 19.36 7.31 -1.19
C GLU A 138 18.98 8.40 -2.19
N GLU A 139 18.49 8.02 -3.38
CA GLU A 139 18.06 8.95 -4.43
C GLU A 139 16.87 9.83 -3.99
N GLN A 140 15.92 9.26 -3.24
CA GLN A 140 14.73 9.97 -2.76
C GLN A 140 14.95 10.72 -1.43
N GLY A 141 16.09 10.58 -0.79
CA GLY A 141 16.40 11.18 0.50
C GLY A 141 15.53 10.63 1.64
N LEU A 142 15.24 9.32 1.63
CA LEU A 142 14.43 8.63 2.62
C LEU A 142 15.30 8.01 3.72
N LYS A 143 14.74 7.92 4.91
CA LYS A 143 15.35 7.18 6.02
C LYS A 143 15.33 5.69 5.72
N ARG A 144 16.42 4.99 6.07
CA ARG A 144 16.51 3.54 5.91
C ARG A 144 17.14 2.87 7.11
N GLU A 145 16.72 1.65 7.34
CA GLU A 145 17.24 0.73 8.33
C GLU A 145 17.52 -0.62 7.64
N TYR A 146 18.68 -1.19 7.91
CA TYR A 146 19.07 -2.45 7.27
C TYR A 146 18.59 -3.66 8.10
N ILE A 147 18.12 -4.65 7.38
CA ILE A 147 17.66 -5.94 7.91
C ILE A 147 18.62 -7.06 7.53
#